data_df58c45d1d2cc3126536944504f2d423
#
_entry.id   df58c45d1d2cc3126536944504f2d423
#
_cell.length_a   1.000
_cell.length_b   1.000
_cell.length_c   1.000
_cell.angle_alpha   90.00
_cell.angle_beta   90.00
_cell.angle_gamma   90.00
#
_symmetry.space_group_name_H-M   'P 1'
#
loop_
_entity.id
_entity.type
_entity.pdbx_description
1 polymer ?
#
loop_
_entity_poly.entity_id
_entity_poly.type
_entity_poly.pdbx_seq_one_letter_code
_entity_poly.pdbx_strand_id
1 'polypeptide(L)'
;MIRIICLNPVIDRVYYISDFVEAKKYYEIRPQIFVGGKGINIARVMSQMGEKCSLYAFVGGENGKLIEKEMKTCGVEMKAFRTDGETRTTINIIDNARRQETEITEPGVMINQESQREFLDTLQNDIRKEDMVICSGIPMQGMQKLSLTF
;
A
#
# COMPACT_ATOMS: atom_id res chain seq x y z
N MET A 1 7.46 -7.31 -19.22
CA MET A 1 7.43 -7.50 -17.75
C MET A 1 6.18 -6.87 -17.18
N ILE A 2 5.73 -7.26 -15.97
CA ILE A 2 4.58 -6.60 -15.31
C ILE A 2 5.11 -5.50 -14.39
N ARG A 3 4.63 -4.26 -14.60
CA ARG A 3 4.96 -3.08 -13.80
C ARG A 3 3.74 -2.68 -12.99
N ILE A 4 3.84 -2.69 -11.67
CA ILE A 4 2.72 -2.43 -10.77
C ILE A 4 2.98 -1.10 -10.05
N ILE A 5 2.04 -0.17 -10.14
CA ILE A 5 2.10 1.13 -9.48
C ILE A 5 1.10 1.12 -8.33
N CYS A 6 1.61 1.28 -7.11
CA CYS A 6 0.83 1.39 -5.88
C CYS A 6 1.17 2.71 -5.17
N LEU A 7 0.44 3.76 -5.52
CA LEU A 7 0.76 5.11 -5.04
C LEU A 7 0.53 5.32 -3.54
N ASN A 8 -0.38 4.56 -2.94
CA ASN A 8 -0.81 4.77 -1.55
C ASN A 8 -0.98 3.44 -0.81
N PRO A 9 0.13 2.73 -0.55
CA PRO A 9 0.10 1.50 0.24
C PRO A 9 -0.35 1.79 1.68
N VAL A 10 -0.63 0.74 2.44
CA VAL A 10 -1.22 0.86 3.77
C VAL A 10 -0.75 -0.29 4.68
N ILE A 11 -0.73 -0.04 5.98
CA ILE A 11 -0.68 -1.09 7.00
C ILE A 11 -2.08 -1.26 7.58
N ASP A 12 -2.67 -2.43 7.36
CA ASP A 12 -3.97 -2.78 7.89
C ASP A 12 -3.82 -3.39 9.30
N ARG A 13 -4.49 -2.80 10.29
CA ARG A 13 -4.57 -3.29 11.67
C ARG A 13 -5.96 -3.83 11.90
N VAL A 14 -6.10 -5.14 11.93
CA VAL A 14 -7.38 -5.83 12.07
C VAL A 14 -7.61 -6.26 13.51
N TYR A 15 -8.66 -5.73 14.11
CA TYR A 15 -9.11 -6.05 15.47
C TYR A 15 -10.36 -6.93 15.40
N TYR A 16 -10.30 -8.10 15.98
CA TYR A 16 -11.46 -8.98 16.14
C TYR A 16 -12.10 -8.73 17.49
N ILE A 17 -13.28 -8.13 17.50
CA ILE A 17 -14.02 -7.77 18.71
C ILE A 17 -15.43 -8.33 18.58
N SER A 18 -15.78 -9.28 19.44
CA SER A 18 -17.14 -9.82 19.47
C SER A 18 -18.08 -8.85 20.18
N ASP A 19 -19.21 -8.54 19.57
CA ASP A 19 -20.21 -7.61 20.09
C ASP A 19 -19.64 -6.20 20.35
N PHE A 20 -19.06 -5.61 19.29
CA PHE A 20 -18.50 -4.26 19.34
C PHE A 20 -19.63 -3.23 19.56
N VAL A 21 -19.51 -2.43 20.62
CA VAL A 21 -20.44 -1.35 20.96
C VAL A 21 -19.70 -0.03 21.17
N GLU A 22 -20.34 1.06 20.80
CA GLU A 22 -19.83 2.42 20.98
C GLU A 22 -19.62 2.77 22.45
N ALA A 23 -18.74 3.75 22.71
CA ALA A 23 -18.46 4.31 24.02
C ALA A 23 -17.98 3.29 25.07
N LYS A 24 -17.53 2.10 24.68
CA LYS A 24 -16.98 1.07 25.55
C LYS A 24 -15.46 1.04 25.44
N LYS A 25 -14.77 0.72 26.54
CA LYS A 25 -13.33 0.45 26.53
C LYS A 25 -13.08 -1.03 26.32
N TYR A 26 -12.16 -1.34 25.40
CA TYR A 26 -11.71 -2.70 25.12
C TYR A 26 -10.24 -2.82 25.51
N TYR A 27 -9.91 -3.81 26.33
CA TYR A 27 -8.56 -4.04 26.87
C TYR A 27 -7.97 -5.32 26.28
N GLU A 28 -6.65 -5.39 26.26
CA GLU A 28 -5.87 -6.59 25.90
C GLU A 28 -6.12 -7.15 24.49
N ILE A 29 -6.70 -6.33 23.58
CA ILE A 29 -6.93 -6.73 22.20
C ILE A 29 -5.69 -6.38 21.38
N ARG A 30 -5.11 -7.39 20.74
CA ARG A 30 -3.96 -7.24 19.84
C ARG A 30 -4.44 -7.31 18.39
N PRO A 31 -4.10 -6.34 17.55
CA PRO A 31 -4.43 -6.41 16.14
C PRO A 31 -3.59 -7.47 15.42
N GLN A 32 -4.17 -8.07 14.40
CA GLN A 32 -3.39 -8.67 13.33
C GLN A 32 -2.94 -7.56 12.38
N ILE A 33 -1.67 -7.61 11.97
CA ILE A 33 -1.07 -6.59 11.11
C ILE A 33 -0.81 -7.18 9.74
N PHE A 34 -1.32 -6.50 8.72
CA PHE A 34 -1.15 -6.90 7.32
C PHE A 34 -0.57 -5.74 6.52
N VAL A 35 0.31 -6.06 5.61
CA VAL A 35 0.76 -5.13 4.57
C VAL A 35 -0.28 -5.14 3.46
N GLY A 36 -0.87 -3.99 3.18
CA GLY A 36 -2.00 -3.83 2.27
C GLY A 36 -1.78 -2.76 1.21
N GLY A 37 -2.86 -2.55 0.46
CA GLY A 37 -2.92 -1.72 -0.73
C GLY A 37 -3.12 -2.56 -1.99
N LYS A 38 -3.99 -2.06 -2.89
CA LYS A 38 -4.39 -2.85 -4.08
C LYS A 38 -3.20 -3.28 -4.93
N GLY A 39 -2.23 -2.39 -5.18
CA GLY A 39 -1.02 -2.74 -5.94
C GLY A 39 -0.11 -3.74 -5.19
N ILE A 40 -0.01 -3.63 -3.87
CA ILE A 40 0.72 -4.59 -3.02
C ILE A 40 0.11 -5.99 -3.17
N ASN A 41 -1.22 -6.09 -3.07
CA ASN A 41 -1.91 -7.38 -3.19
C ASN A 41 -1.74 -8.00 -4.58
N ILE A 42 -1.79 -7.18 -5.63
CA ILE A 42 -1.51 -7.64 -7.00
C ILE A 42 -0.08 -8.17 -7.11
N ALA A 43 0.92 -7.43 -6.62
CA ALA A 43 2.31 -7.84 -6.66
C ALA A 43 2.56 -9.17 -5.94
N ARG A 44 1.95 -9.33 -4.76
CA ARG A 44 2.01 -10.57 -3.97
C ARG A 44 1.43 -11.76 -4.75
N VAL A 45 0.25 -11.58 -5.36
CA VAL A 45 -0.40 -12.64 -6.16
C VAL A 45 0.43 -12.98 -7.39
N MET A 46 0.94 -11.99 -8.12
CA MET A 46 1.80 -12.23 -9.29
C MET A 46 3.03 -13.05 -8.91
N SER A 47 3.70 -12.68 -7.82
CA SER A 47 4.85 -13.44 -7.32
C SER A 47 4.50 -14.87 -6.93
N GLN A 48 3.36 -15.08 -6.27
CA GLN A 48 2.87 -16.44 -5.92
C GLN A 48 2.56 -17.29 -7.16
N MET A 49 2.16 -16.66 -8.26
CA MET A 49 1.94 -17.32 -9.56
C MET A 49 3.24 -17.57 -10.32
N GLY A 50 4.39 -17.16 -9.81
CA GLY A 50 5.68 -17.29 -10.47
C GLY A 50 5.96 -16.21 -11.52
N GLU A 51 5.12 -15.18 -11.61
CA GLU A 51 5.28 -14.10 -12.57
C GLU A 51 6.27 -13.05 -12.06
N LYS A 52 7.17 -12.61 -12.93
CA LYS A 52 8.11 -11.53 -12.62
C LYS A 52 7.42 -10.18 -12.71
N CYS A 53 7.38 -9.46 -11.60
CA CYS A 53 6.83 -8.11 -11.56
C CYS A 53 7.76 -7.16 -10.77
N SER A 54 7.67 -5.87 -11.10
CA SER A 54 8.29 -4.79 -10.32
C SER A 54 7.19 -3.91 -9.74
N LEU A 55 7.32 -3.57 -8.45
CA LEU A 55 6.38 -2.74 -7.72
C LEU A 55 7.00 -1.35 -7.48
N TYR A 56 6.27 -0.30 -7.83
CA TYR A 56 6.63 1.10 -7.61
C TYR A 56 5.67 1.68 -6.58
N ALA A 57 6.18 2.09 -5.42
CA ALA A 57 5.32 2.58 -4.34
C ALA A 57 5.99 3.68 -3.50
N PHE A 58 5.19 4.62 -3.02
CA PHE A 58 5.62 5.60 -2.04
C PHE A 58 5.49 5.04 -0.63
N VAL A 59 6.57 5.11 0.15
CA VAL A 59 6.60 4.56 1.50
C VAL A 59 7.41 5.47 2.43
N GLY A 60 7.04 5.50 3.70
CA GLY A 60 7.76 6.27 4.71
C GLY A 60 7.63 5.65 6.10
N GLY A 61 8.53 6.00 6.99
CA GLY A 61 8.56 5.59 8.37
C GLY A 61 8.76 4.08 8.60
N GLU A 62 8.38 3.60 9.75
CA GLU A 62 8.50 2.18 10.12
C GLU A 62 7.50 1.30 9.35
N ASN A 63 6.29 1.81 9.08
CA ASN A 63 5.32 1.12 8.23
C ASN A 63 5.87 0.90 6.82
N GLY A 64 6.58 1.89 6.27
CA GLY A 64 7.23 1.75 4.97
C GLY A 64 8.28 0.65 4.95
N LYS A 65 9.12 0.58 5.98
CA LYS A 65 10.12 -0.49 6.14
C LYS A 65 9.47 -1.88 6.24
N LEU A 66 8.32 -1.96 6.92
CA LEU A 66 7.57 -3.22 7.03
C LEU A 66 7.07 -3.68 5.65
N ILE A 67 6.56 -2.77 4.83
CA ILE A 67 6.14 -3.06 3.45
C ILE A 67 7.31 -3.57 2.62
N GLU A 68 8.44 -2.88 2.64
CA GLU A 68 9.63 -3.28 1.88
C GLU A 68 10.12 -4.68 2.29
N LYS A 69 10.16 -4.94 3.60
CA LYS A 69 10.54 -6.25 4.15
C LYS A 69 9.62 -7.36 3.65
N GLU A 70 8.31 -7.13 3.67
CA GLU A 70 7.36 -8.14 3.20
C GLU A 70 7.46 -8.35 1.70
N MET A 71 7.56 -7.31 0.89
CA MET A 71 7.72 -7.44 -0.55
C MET A 71 9.00 -8.20 -0.91
N LYS A 72 10.09 -7.93 -0.22
CA LYS A 72 11.33 -8.72 -0.35
C LYS A 72 11.12 -10.19 0.00
N THR A 73 10.40 -10.48 1.08
CA THR A 73 10.09 -11.86 1.49
C THR A 73 9.22 -12.58 0.45
N CYS A 74 8.31 -11.86 -0.19
CA CYS A 74 7.49 -12.37 -1.29
C CYS A 74 8.26 -12.50 -2.61
N GLY A 75 9.53 -12.10 -2.70
CA GLY A 75 10.31 -12.13 -3.94
C GLY A 75 9.92 -11.07 -4.97
N VAL A 76 9.21 -10.02 -4.54
CA VAL A 76 8.83 -8.89 -5.39
C VAL A 76 9.94 -7.86 -5.43
N GLU A 77 10.38 -7.50 -6.65
CA GLU A 77 11.27 -6.36 -6.85
C GLU A 77 10.50 -5.07 -6.58
N MET A 78 10.88 -4.35 -5.52
CA MET A 78 10.20 -3.10 -5.15
C MET A 78 11.13 -1.89 -5.32
N LYS A 79 10.64 -0.87 -6.03
CA LYS A 79 11.22 0.48 -6.09
C LYS A 79 10.42 1.38 -5.15
N ALA A 80 11.05 1.71 -4.03
CA ALA A 80 10.44 2.49 -2.95
C ALA A 80 10.83 3.96 -3.06
N PHE A 81 9.85 4.84 -3.20
CA PHE A 81 10.01 6.30 -3.19
C PHE A 81 9.68 6.82 -1.80
N ARG A 82 10.59 7.59 -1.22
CA ARG A 82 10.47 8.02 0.17
C ARG A 82 9.49 9.18 0.33
N THR A 83 8.72 9.11 1.41
CA THR A 83 7.87 10.21 1.88
C THR A 83 8.39 10.74 3.22
N ASP A 84 8.12 12.02 3.51
CA ASP A 84 8.56 12.66 4.75
C ASP A 84 7.77 12.22 5.98
N GLY A 85 6.71 11.45 5.80
CA GLY A 85 5.83 10.96 6.86
C GLY A 85 5.69 9.45 6.87
N GLU A 86 4.91 8.96 7.84
CA GLU A 86 4.63 7.55 8.03
C GLU A 86 3.66 7.03 6.95
N THR A 87 3.91 5.86 6.39
CA THR A 87 2.91 5.19 5.56
C THR A 87 1.65 4.96 6.38
N ARG A 88 0.50 5.31 5.81
CA ARG A 88 -0.80 5.31 6.49
C ARG A 88 -1.18 3.95 7.08
N THR A 89 -2.02 4.01 8.09
CA THR A 89 -2.66 2.85 8.70
C THR A 89 -4.15 2.85 8.40
N THR A 90 -4.73 1.67 8.24
CA THR A 90 -6.18 1.44 8.31
C THR A 90 -6.46 0.57 9.52
N ILE A 91 -7.45 0.96 10.31
CA ILE A 91 -7.96 0.17 11.44
C ILE A 91 -9.26 -0.48 11.00
N ASN A 92 -9.29 -1.80 11.01
CA ASN A 92 -10.47 -2.60 10.73
C ASN A 92 -10.94 -3.29 12.00
N ILE A 93 -12.16 -3.01 12.41
CA ILE A 93 -12.82 -3.68 13.54
C ILE A 93 -13.80 -4.68 12.97
N ILE A 94 -13.53 -5.96 13.17
CA ILE A 94 -14.36 -7.07 12.71
C ILE A 94 -15.20 -7.57 13.89
N ASP A 95 -16.50 -7.37 13.82
CA ASP A 95 -17.45 -7.91 14.79
C ASP A 95 -18.06 -9.22 14.27
N ASN A 96 -17.52 -10.33 14.70
CA ASN A 96 -17.98 -11.65 14.27
C ASN A 96 -19.40 -11.98 14.77
N ALA A 97 -19.82 -11.44 15.92
CA ALA A 97 -21.14 -11.70 16.47
C ALA A 97 -22.23 -11.01 15.65
N ARG A 98 -21.99 -9.77 15.21
CA ARG A 98 -22.92 -8.97 14.40
C ARG A 98 -22.68 -9.10 12.90
N ARG A 99 -21.61 -9.74 12.47
CA ARG A 99 -21.15 -9.81 11.06
C ARG A 99 -21.01 -8.41 10.44
N GLN A 100 -20.36 -7.53 11.18
CA GLN A 100 -20.13 -6.14 10.79
C GLN A 100 -18.65 -5.83 10.76
N GLU A 101 -18.29 -4.88 9.90
CA GLU A 101 -16.94 -4.33 9.80
C GLU A 101 -17.02 -2.81 9.92
N THR A 102 -16.12 -2.24 10.71
CA THR A 102 -15.93 -0.79 10.81
C THR A 102 -14.51 -0.47 10.42
N GLU A 103 -14.36 0.34 9.39
CA GLU A 103 -13.05 0.76 8.89
C GLU A 103 -12.79 2.23 9.23
N ILE A 104 -11.61 2.52 9.75
CA ILE A 104 -11.08 3.86 9.95
C ILE A 104 -9.79 3.96 9.14
N THR A 105 -9.82 4.76 8.08
CA THR A 105 -8.68 4.92 7.17
C THR A 105 -8.01 6.26 7.41
N GLU A 106 -6.69 6.23 7.68
CA GLU A 106 -5.87 7.43 7.74
C GLU A 106 -5.66 8.02 6.34
N PRO A 107 -5.51 9.34 6.20
CA PRO A 107 -5.07 9.95 4.95
C PRO A 107 -3.63 9.52 4.64
N GLY A 108 -3.29 9.36 3.37
CA GLY A 108 -1.89 9.18 2.96
C GLY A 108 -1.07 10.44 3.19
N VAL A 109 0.24 10.28 3.22
CA VAL A 109 1.17 11.41 3.32
C VAL A 109 1.15 12.23 2.04
N MET A 110 1.32 13.54 2.15
CA MET A 110 1.50 14.41 0.98
C MET A 110 2.86 14.12 0.33
N ILE A 111 2.87 13.90 -0.97
CA ILE A 111 4.11 13.68 -1.73
C ILE A 111 4.68 15.05 -2.11
N ASN A 112 5.95 15.26 -1.80
CA ASN A 112 6.67 16.45 -2.24
C ASN A 112 7.02 16.36 -3.74
N GLN A 113 7.33 17.50 -4.36
CA GLN A 113 7.61 17.57 -5.80
C GLN A 113 8.86 16.80 -6.22
N GLU A 114 9.85 16.69 -5.33
CA GLU A 114 11.10 16.00 -5.60
C GLU A 114 10.86 14.50 -5.75
N SER A 115 10.21 13.88 -4.75
CA SER A 115 9.83 12.45 -4.79
C SER A 115 8.90 12.14 -5.97
N GLN A 116 8.02 13.09 -6.35
CA GLN A 116 7.17 12.91 -7.51
C GLN A 116 7.98 12.90 -8.81
N ARG A 117 8.96 13.79 -8.95
CA ARG A 117 9.86 13.81 -10.13
C ARG A 117 10.68 12.54 -10.22
N GLU A 118 11.33 12.15 -9.12
CA GLU A 118 12.11 10.89 -9.06
C GLU A 118 11.28 9.68 -9.50
N PHE A 119 10.04 9.60 -9.01
CA PHE A 119 9.10 8.54 -9.39
C PHE A 119 8.82 8.55 -10.90
N LEU A 120 8.48 9.71 -11.47
CA LEU A 120 8.17 9.85 -12.91
C LEU A 120 9.37 9.52 -13.78
N ASP A 121 10.55 10.05 -13.43
CA ASP A 121 11.80 9.79 -14.16
C ASP A 121 12.16 8.30 -14.12
N THR A 122 11.96 7.65 -12.96
CA THR A 122 12.18 6.23 -12.82
C THR A 122 11.22 5.41 -13.70
N LEU A 123 9.93 5.76 -13.72
CA LEU A 123 8.95 5.08 -14.57
C LEU A 123 9.30 5.22 -16.05
N GLN A 124 9.66 6.43 -16.52
CA GLN A 124 10.04 6.69 -17.91
C GLN A 124 11.27 5.86 -18.32
N ASN A 125 12.24 5.72 -17.42
CA ASN A 125 13.45 4.95 -17.70
C ASN A 125 13.23 3.44 -17.67
N ASP A 126 12.31 2.95 -16.86
CA ASP A 126 12.11 1.51 -16.62
C ASP A 126 11.08 0.86 -17.55
N ILE A 127 9.98 1.59 -17.86
CA ILE A 127 8.88 1.04 -18.65
C ILE A 127 9.29 0.91 -20.12
N ARG A 128 9.03 -0.25 -20.69
CA ARG A 128 9.25 -0.56 -22.09
C ARG A 128 7.91 -0.77 -22.79
N LYS A 129 7.91 -0.62 -24.12
CA LYS A 129 6.70 -0.76 -24.94
C LYS A 129 5.98 -2.11 -24.77
N GLU A 130 6.76 -3.15 -24.44
CA GLU A 130 6.26 -4.51 -24.26
C GLU A 130 5.81 -4.81 -22.82
N ASP A 131 5.97 -3.86 -21.90
CA ASP A 131 5.59 -4.04 -20.51
C ASP A 131 4.07 -3.85 -20.33
N MET A 132 3.49 -4.65 -19.43
CA MET A 132 2.14 -4.43 -18.92
C MET A 132 2.23 -3.52 -17.69
N VAL A 133 1.52 -2.42 -17.72
CA VAL A 133 1.47 -1.47 -16.59
C VAL A 133 0.13 -1.58 -15.89
N ILE A 134 0.17 -1.87 -14.59
CA ILE A 134 -1.02 -1.94 -13.72
C ILE A 134 -0.94 -0.81 -12.72
N CYS A 135 -1.83 0.16 -12.84
CA CYS A 135 -1.99 1.24 -11.87
C CYS A 135 -3.23 0.96 -11.01
N SER A 136 -3.04 0.76 -9.71
CA SER A 136 -4.15 0.38 -8.82
C SER A 136 -4.06 1.03 -7.46
N GLY A 137 -5.22 1.48 -6.97
CA GLY A 137 -5.37 2.16 -5.69
C GLY A 137 -5.75 3.63 -5.84
N ILE A 138 -5.88 4.29 -4.69
CA ILE A 138 -6.19 5.72 -4.60
C ILE A 138 -4.86 6.49 -4.60
N PRO A 139 -4.72 7.57 -5.38
CA PRO A 139 -3.51 8.39 -5.34
C PRO A 139 -3.36 9.07 -3.97
N MET A 140 -2.12 9.39 -3.60
CA MET A 140 -1.83 10.20 -2.42
C MET A 140 -2.18 11.66 -2.64
N GLN A 141 -2.36 12.41 -1.55
CA GLN A 141 -2.53 13.85 -1.61
C GLN A 141 -1.30 14.53 -2.22
N GLY A 142 -1.51 15.54 -3.06
CA GLY A 142 -0.43 16.24 -3.76
C GLY A 142 -0.02 15.63 -5.09
N MET A 143 -0.44 14.41 -5.43
CA MET A 143 -0.27 13.92 -6.80
C MET A 143 -1.27 14.59 -7.73
N GLN A 144 -0.80 15.50 -8.53
CA GLN A 144 -1.53 15.99 -9.69
C GLN A 144 -1.76 14.83 -10.67
N LYS A 145 -2.86 14.91 -11.46
CA LYS A 145 -3.22 13.90 -12.47
C LYS A 145 -1.97 13.31 -13.13
N LEU A 146 -1.70 12.04 -12.86
CA LEU A 146 -0.68 11.29 -13.60
C LEU A 146 -1.17 11.17 -15.05
N SER A 147 -0.71 12.07 -15.89
CA SER A 147 -0.80 11.89 -17.34
C SER A 147 0.40 11.04 -17.74
N LEU A 148 0.24 9.73 -17.66
CA LEU A 148 1.23 8.81 -18.24
C LEU A 148 1.00 8.81 -19.76
N THR A 149 1.71 9.69 -20.46
CA THR A 149 1.81 9.61 -21.92
C THR A 149 3.02 8.74 -22.23
N PHE A 150 2.76 7.52 -22.68
CA PHE A 150 3.77 6.57 -23.17
C PHE A 150 3.95 6.71 -24.68
#